data_74b0434f8c1ed2750eeac63dd0f98271
#
_entry.id   74b0434f8c1ed2750eeac63dd0f98271
#
_cell.length_a   1.000
_cell.length_b   1.000
_cell.length_c   1.000
_cell.angle_alpha   90.00
_cell.angle_beta   90.00
_cell.angle_gamma   90.00
#
_symmetry.space_group_name_H-M   'P 1'
#
loop_
_entity.id
_entity.type
_entity.pdbx_description
1 polymer ?
#
loop_
_entity_poly.entity_id
_entity_poly.type
_entity_poly.pdbx_seq_one_letter_code
_entity_poly.pdbx_strand_id
1 'polypeptide(L)'
;MEKSKVIFGNEMSEKVYKKALKSKAKYTKKYPDDPDATYHVVIHKNPVIGDSLGVEDIRLEEGEEDILFDNEKGIIVGNIRMGFGHYRISMAMASAAKSMGYTPYWLDLNSFPKT
;
A
#
# COMPACT_ATOMS: atom_id res chain seq x y z
N MET A 1 -20.63 15.91 2.18
CA MET A 1 -20.68 14.53 1.65
C MET A 1 -19.43 13.78 2.11
N GLU A 2 -19.59 12.60 2.64
CA GLU A 2 -18.46 11.78 3.01
C GLU A 2 -17.71 11.31 1.77
N LYS A 3 -16.38 11.43 1.78
CA LYS A 3 -15.54 11.00 0.66
C LYS A 3 -15.71 9.52 0.33
N SER A 4 -16.03 8.70 1.33
CA SER A 4 -16.26 7.27 1.14
C SER A 4 -17.49 6.91 0.32
N LYS A 5 -18.41 7.86 0.10
CA LYS A 5 -19.58 7.68 -0.75
C LYS A 5 -19.31 7.91 -2.23
N VAL A 6 -18.17 8.47 -2.58
CA VAL A 6 -17.88 8.87 -3.96
C VAL A 6 -16.69 8.10 -4.48
N ILE A 7 -16.90 7.35 -5.55
CA ILE A 7 -15.84 6.57 -6.22
C ILE A 7 -15.69 7.08 -7.65
N PHE A 8 -14.51 7.59 -7.98
CA PHE A 8 -14.21 8.18 -9.29
C PHE A 8 -15.24 9.24 -9.74
N GLY A 9 -15.66 10.08 -8.81
CA GLY A 9 -16.66 11.13 -9.10
C GLY A 9 -18.11 10.65 -9.14
N ASN A 10 -18.37 9.37 -8.95
CA ASN A 10 -19.70 8.79 -8.94
C ASN A 10 -20.19 8.54 -7.52
N GLU A 11 -21.34 9.08 -7.20
CA GLU A 11 -21.94 8.89 -5.88
C GLU A 11 -22.56 7.50 -5.76
N MET A 12 -22.23 6.83 -4.65
CA MET A 12 -22.75 5.52 -4.32
C MET A 12 -24.24 5.62 -3.92
N SER A 13 -25.09 4.67 -4.36
CA SER A 13 -26.48 4.63 -3.94
C SER A 13 -26.59 4.36 -2.42
N GLU A 14 -27.69 4.84 -1.81
CA GLU A 14 -27.95 4.62 -0.38
C GLU A 14 -27.94 3.13 -0.01
N LYS A 15 -28.50 2.29 -0.84
CA LYS A 15 -28.55 0.83 -0.62
C LYS A 15 -27.16 0.24 -0.56
N VAL A 16 -26.30 0.58 -1.51
CA VAL A 16 -24.93 0.10 -1.57
C VAL A 16 -24.11 0.64 -0.40
N TYR A 17 -24.28 1.91 -0.07
CA TYR A 17 -23.58 2.54 1.04
C TYR A 17 -23.93 1.89 2.40
N LYS A 18 -25.22 1.64 2.65
CA LYS A 18 -25.65 0.94 3.87
C LYS A 18 -25.06 -0.46 3.97
N LYS A 19 -25.01 -1.19 2.85
CA LYS A 19 -24.40 -2.50 2.79
C LYS A 19 -22.90 -2.44 3.09
N ALA A 20 -22.21 -1.45 2.54
CA ALA A 20 -20.79 -1.22 2.80
C ALA A 20 -20.51 -0.91 4.28
N LEU A 21 -21.36 -0.08 4.92
CA LEU A 21 -21.25 0.22 6.34
C LEU A 21 -21.43 -1.02 7.23
N LYS A 22 -22.35 -1.90 6.87
CA LYS A 22 -22.53 -3.18 7.59
C LYS A 22 -21.30 -4.06 7.47
N SER A 23 -20.73 -4.15 6.27
CA SER A 23 -19.50 -4.91 6.06
C SER A 23 -18.33 -4.32 6.84
N LYS A 24 -18.19 -3.00 6.84
CA LYS A 24 -17.17 -2.28 7.61
C LYS A 24 -17.30 -2.59 9.11
N ALA A 25 -18.52 -2.53 9.65
CA ALA A 25 -18.75 -2.82 11.06
C ALA A 25 -18.38 -4.27 11.41
N LYS A 26 -18.74 -5.21 10.54
CA LYS A 26 -18.39 -6.63 10.71
C LYS A 26 -16.88 -6.85 10.76
N TYR A 27 -16.14 -6.28 9.81
CA TYR A 27 -14.70 -6.44 9.76
C TYR A 27 -13.96 -5.67 10.84
N THR A 28 -14.48 -4.50 11.25
CA THR A 28 -13.91 -3.74 12.37
C THR A 28 -14.02 -4.53 13.68
N LYS A 29 -15.11 -5.26 13.87
CA LYS A 29 -15.30 -6.12 15.04
C LYS A 29 -14.35 -7.32 15.00
N LYS A 30 -14.16 -7.93 13.83
CA LYS A 30 -13.29 -9.09 13.65
C LYS A 30 -11.81 -8.71 13.72
N TYR A 31 -11.45 -7.57 13.17
CA TYR A 31 -10.08 -7.06 13.12
C TYR A 31 -10.05 -5.64 13.72
N PRO A 32 -9.97 -5.54 15.07
CA PRO A 32 -9.95 -4.24 15.72
C PRO A 32 -8.80 -3.39 15.21
N ASP A 33 -9.09 -2.14 14.90
CA ASP A 33 -8.11 -1.16 14.47
C ASP A 33 -8.08 0.01 15.45
N ASP A 34 -6.91 0.58 15.64
CA ASP A 34 -6.74 1.79 16.43
C ASP A 34 -6.53 2.96 15.46
N PRO A 35 -7.55 3.81 15.26
CA PRO A 35 -7.45 4.92 14.32
C PRO A 35 -6.42 5.98 14.75
N ASP A 36 -6.04 5.98 16.03
CA ASP A 36 -5.05 6.91 16.56
C ASP A 36 -3.63 6.34 16.56
N ALA A 37 -3.47 5.10 16.11
CA ALA A 37 -2.16 4.47 16.03
C ALA A 37 -1.27 5.18 15.00
N THR A 38 -0.03 5.43 15.40
CA THR A 38 0.99 5.99 14.53
C THR A 38 2.03 4.92 14.23
N TYR A 39 2.33 4.74 12.95
CA TYR A 39 3.31 3.76 12.50
C TYR A 39 4.54 4.45 11.97
N HIS A 40 5.72 3.97 12.38
CA HIS A 40 6.99 4.43 11.82
C HIS A 40 7.31 3.59 10.59
N VAL A 41 7.47 4.28 9.48
CA VAL A 41 7.75 3.65 8.19
C VAL A 41 9.18 3.96 7.79
N VAL A 42 9.93 2.93 7.43
CA VAL A 42 11.30 3.06 6.94
C VAL A 42 11.42 2.50 5.53
N ILE A 43 12.43 2.97 4.82
CA ILE A 43 12.70 2.56 3.44
C ILE A 43 14.00 1.77 3.43
N HIS A 44 13.94 0.56 2.89
CA HIS A 44 15.10 -0.30 2.70
C HIS A 44 15.22 -0.70 1.24
N LYS A 45 16.44 -0.70 0.72
CA LYS A 45 16.67 -1.23 -0.62
C LYS A 45 16.29 -2.71 -0.66
N ASN A 46 15.52 -3.10 -1.67
CA ASN A 46 15.14 -4.50 -1.82
C ASN A 46 16.40 -5.36 -2.07
N PRO A 47 16.64 -6.42 -1.26
CA PRO A 47 17.88 -7.20 -1.36
C PRO A 47 18.00 -8.04 -2.63
N VAL A 48 16.88 -8.33 -3.29
CA VAL A 48 16.84 -9.17 -4.49
C VAL A 48 16.84 -8.34 -5.77
N ILE A 49 15.92 -7.40 -5.88
CA ILE A 49 15.69 -6.64 -7.11
C ILE A 49 15.98 -5.14 -6.97
N GLY A 50 16.49 -4.70 -5.83
CA GLY A 50 16.80 -3.29 -5.61
C GLY A 50 17.88 -2.75 -6.54
N ASP A 51 18.90 -3.54 -6.85
CA ASP A 51 19.98 -3.11 -7.75
C ASP A 51 19.53 -3.05 -9.21
N SER A 52 18.73 -4.02 -9.65
CA SER A 52 18.33 -4.13 -11.06
C SER A 52 17.10 -3.29 -11.40
N LEU A 53 16.12 -3.23 -10.50
CA LEU A 53 14.86 -2.53 -10.74
C LEU A 53 14.69 -1.24 -9.93
N GLY A 54 15.66 -0.92 -9.07
CA GLY A 54 15.58 0.28 -8.23
C GLY A 54 14.49 0.23 -7.17
N VAL A 55 14.02 -0.96 -6.82
CA VAL A 55 12.93 -1.15 -5.85
C VAL A 55 13.40 -0.89 -4.43
N GLU A 56 12.63 -0.09 -3.70
CA GLU A 56 12.84 0.16 -2.29
C GLU A 56 11.62 -0.34 -1.50
N ASP A 57 11.86 -1.11 -0.46
CA ASP A 57 10.80 -1.69 0.36
C ASP A 57 10.33 -0.72 1.43
N ILE A 58 9.01 -0.64 1.60
CA ILE A 58 8.37 0.07 2.71
C ILE A 58 8.21 -0.92 3.85
N ARG A 59 8.80 -0.62 5.02
CA ARG A 59 8.74 -1.50 6.20
C ARG A 59 8.31 -0.73 7.44
N LEU A 60 7.69 -1.44 8.37
CA LEU A 60 7.42 -0.94 9.71
C LEU A 60 8.57 -1.37 10.64
N GLU A 61 9.27 -0.40 11.22
CA GLU A 61 10.31 -0.66 12.21
C GLU A 61 10.11 0.24 13.42
N GLU A 62 10.22 -0.32 14.62
CA GLU A 62 10.13 0.44 15.85
C GLU A 62 11.43 1.20 16.11
N GLY A 63 11.31 2.45 16.61
CA GLY A 63 12.44 3.24 17.05
C GLY A 63 13.32 3.83 15.95
N GLU A 64 12.97 3.63 14.68
CA GLU A 64 13.66 4.24 13.55
C GLU A 64 13.03 5.58 13.20
N GLU A 65 13.86 6.51 12.67
CA GLU A 65 13.34 7.76 12.12
C GLU A 65 12.68 7.50 10.77
N ASP A 66 11.60 8.27 10.50
CA ASP A 66 10.93 8.20 9.22
C ASP A 66 11.86 8.65 8.10
N ILE A 67 11.99 7.81 7.07
CA ILE A 67 12.72 8.15 5.86
C ILE A 67 11.75 8.77 4.86
N LEU A 68 12.14 9.92 4.32
CA LEU A 68 11.29 10.65 3.38
C LEU A 68 11.23 9.92 2.03
N PHE A 69 10.01 9.77 1.53
CA PHE A 69 9.79 9.33 0.16
C PHE A 69 10.18 10.44 -0.83
N ASP A 70 10.53 10.02 -2.03
CA ASP A 70 10.65 10.97 -3.14
C ASP A 70 9.23 11.41 -3.53
N ASN A 71 8.84 12.60 -3.08
CA ASN A 71 7.48 13.12 -3.29
C ASN A 71 7.21 13.51 -4.75
N GLU A 72 8.24 13.74 -5.55
CA GLU A 72 8.08 14.14 -6.94
C GLU A 72 8.06 12.95 -7.90
N LYS A 73 8.90 11.97 -7.63
CA LYS A 73 9.12 10.83 -8.55
C LYS A 73 8.92 9.47 -7.89
N GLY A 74 8.33 9.43 -6.72
CA GLY A 74 8.01 8.18 -6.05
C GLY A 74 6.69 7.60 -6.54
N ILE A 75 6.67 6.29 -6.76
CA ILE A 75 5.45 5.53 -7.05
C ILE A 75 5.37 4.37 -6.07
N ILE A 76 4.23 4.21 -5.43
CA ILE A 76 3.98 3.08 -4.55
C ILE A 76 3.37 1.94 -5.35
N VAL A 77 4.03 0.79 -5.32
CA VAL A 77 3.56 -0.43 -5.98
C VAL A 77 3.14 -1.41 -4.90
N GLY A 78 1.85 -1.72 -4.85
CA GLY A 78 1.32 -2.72 -3.93
C GLY A 78 1.69 -4.13 -4.39
N ASN A 79 2.15 -4.95 -3.46
CA ASN A 79 2.46 -6.35 -3.71
C ASN A 79 1.80 -7.22 -2.66
N ILE A 80 1.29 -8.36 -3.07
CA ILE A 80 0.73 -9.36 -2.17
C ILE A 80 1.30 -10.73 -2.54
N ARG A 81 1.74 -11.47 -1.53
CA ARG A 81 2.37 -12.78 -1.74
C ARG A 81 1.32 -13.89 -1.84
N MET A 82 0.55 -13.87 -2.91
CA MET A 82 -0.48 -14.86 -3.19
C MET A 82 -0.18 -15.68 -4.44
N GLY A 83 1.10 -15.88 -4.75
CA GLY A 83 1.56 -16.61 -5.91
C GLY A 83 2.41 -15.75 -6.84
N PHE A 84 2.96 -16.37 -7.88
CA PHE A 84 3.91 -15.70 -8.78
C PHE A 84 3.27 -14.64 -9.67
N GLY A 85 1.96 -14.74 -9.95
CA GLY A 85 1.28 -13.79 -10.82
C GLY A 85 1.33 -12.37 -10.29
N HIS A 86 1.00 -12.17 -9.02
CA HIS A 86 1.04 -10.85 -8.38
C HIS A 86 2.46 -10.30 -8.29
N TYR A 87 3.42 -11.16 -7.95
CA TYR A 87 4.82 -10.78 -7.88
C TYR A 87 5.36 -10.29 -9.22
N ARG A 88 5.05 -11.02 -10.30
CA ARG A 88 5.45 -10.64 -11.66
C ARG A 88 4.86 -9.31 -12.10
N ILE A 89 3.59 -9.07 -11.80
CA ILE A 89 2.91 -7.81 -12.11
C ILE A 89 3.61 -6.67 -11.36
N SER A 90 3.89 -6.84 -10.08
CA SER A 90 4.58 -5.82 -9.28
C SER A 90 5.99 -5.54 -9.82
N MET A 91 6.72 -6.57 -10.23
CA MET A 91 8.04 -6.41 -10.85
C MET A 91 7.95 -5.66 -12.19
N ALA A 92 6.96 -5.98 -13.00
CA ALA A 92 6.76 -5.28 -14.28
C ALA A 92 6.44 -3.81 -14.07
N MET A 93 5.59 -3.49 -13.10
CA MET A 93 5.27 -2.10 -12.75
C MET A 93 6.49 -1.35 -12.22
N ALA A 94 7.29 -1.99 -11.37
CA ALA A 94 8.52 -1.40 -10.85
C ALA A 94 9.54 -1.14 -11.97
N SER A 95 9.70 -2.08 -12.88
CA SER A 95 10.59 -1.94 -14.04
C SER A 95 10.16 -0.78 -14.94
N ALA A 96 8.87 -0.68 -15.23
CA ALA A 96 8.31 0.42 -16.01
C ALA A 96 8.52 1.76 -15.32
N ALA A 97 8.26 1.84 -14.02
CA ALA A 97 8.47 3.05 -13.23
C ALA A 97 9.93 3.51 -13.29
N LYS A 98 10.87 2.60 -13.07
CA LYS A 98 12.30 2.91 -13.15
C LYS A 98 12.69 3.42 -14.54
N SER A 99 12.21 2.79 -15.60
CA SER A 99 12.52 3.20 -16.96
C SER A 99 11.98 4.59 -17.31
N MET A 100 10.94 5.03 -16.60
CA MET A 100 10.35 6.37 -16.75
C MET A 100 10.97 7.41 -15.82
N GLY A 101 11.99 7.05 -15.05
CA GLY A 101 12.66 7.96 -14.13
C GLY A 101 12.01 8.07 -12.75
N TYR A 102 11.11 7.15 -12.41
CA TYR A 102 10.46 7.10 -11.12
C TYR A 102 11.13 6.10 -10.18
N THR A 103 10.99 6.31 -8.87
CA THR A 103 11.46 5.38 -7.86
C THR A 103 10.30 4.51 -7.39
N PRO A 104 10.33 3.18 -7.62
CA PRO A 104 9.28 2.29 -7.17
C PRO A 104 9.45 1.90 -5.71
N TYR A 105 8.46 2.21 -4.88
CA TYR A 105 8.39 1.79 -3.47
C TYR A 105 7.40 0.63 -3.35
N TRP A 106 7.86 -0.51 -2.84
CA TRP A 106 7.00 -1.67 -2.65
C TRP A 106 6.32 -1.63 -1.29
N LEU A 107 5.00 -1.62 -1.34
CA LEU A 107 4.15 -1.87 -0.19
C LEU A 107 3.73 -3.34 -0.21
N ASP A 108 4.45 -4.16 0.52
CA ASP A 108 4.16 -5.59 0.63
C ASP A 108 3.24 -5.80 1.83
N LEU A 109 1.98 -6.14 1.57
CA LEU A 109 0.98 -6.32 2.61
C LEU A 109 1.36 -7.41 3.63
N ASN A 110 2.14 -8.39 3.20
CA ASN A 110 2.59 -9.45 4.10
C ASN A 110 3.65 -8.99 5.10
N SER A 111 4.23 -7.81 4.89
CA SER A 111 5.22 -7.23 5.81
C SER A 111 4.59 -6.47 6.98
N PHE A 112 3.27 -6.29 6.98
CA PHE A 112 2.56 -5.55 8.01
C PHE A 112 1.80 -6.52 8.93
N PRO A 113 1.90 -6.37 10.26
CA PRO A 113 1.39 -7.37 11.20
C PRO A 113 -0.13 -7.53 11.25
N LYS A 114 -0.89 -6.60 10.69
CA LYS A 114 -2.37 -6.63 10.71
C LYS A 114 -3.01 -6.88 9.35
N THR A 115 -2.27 -7.45 8.41
CA THR A 115 -2.80 -7.75 7.07
C THR A 115 -3.23 -9.24 6.87
#